data_a949d2116673f72f9bfe3aa250b942c2
#
_entry.id   a949d2116673f72f9bfe3aa250b942c2
#
_cell.length_a   1.000
_cell.length_b   1.000
_cell.length_c   1.000
_cell.angle_alpha   90.00
_cell.angle_beta   90.00
_cell.angle_gamma   90.00
#
_symmetry.space_group_name_H-M   'P 1'
#
loop_
_entity.id
_entity.type
_entity.pdbx_description
1 polymer ?
#
loop_
_entity_poly.entity_id
_entity_poly.type
_entity_poly.pdbx_seq_one_letter_code
_entity_poly.pdbx_strand_id
1 'polypeptide(L)'
;MSRTSFRLALTGLAAGLSLALFQPAAQAAEGGVKPPQLSWSFSGPFGKFDRAQLQRGFKVYKEVCASCHGASLVAFRNLSQPGGPEFTPGQVAALAATYQIKDGPNDQGEMFDRPGRPADRFPSPFPNEQAARAAQGGAYPPDFSVLAKARTYERGFPTFIFDIFTQYQEQGPDYIHALMVGYEEPPAGVTLLPGQNYNKYMPGHLIAMPKPLSDGQIEYPKGPDGKAPVPETVDQYARDVAAFMVWMAEPHLEARKRMGLQVMVFLVIFAGLLYYTKKKVWSRMPDGSPAH
;
A
#
# COMPACT_ATOMS: atom_id res chain seq x y z
N MET A 1 -8.71 41.39 -35.99
CA MET A 1 -7.80 41.31 -34.83
C MET A 1 -6.38 41.64 -35.31
N SER A 2 -5.75 42.64 -34.73
CA SER A 2 -4.42 43.10 -35.21
C SER A 2 -3.33 42.14 -34.73
N ARG A 3 -2.26 41.99 -35.50
CA ARG A 3 -1.08 41.15 -35.18
C ARG A 3 -0.45 41.50 -33.81
N THR A 4 -0.66 42.72 -33.33
CA THR A 4 -0.23 43.21 -32.01
C THR A 4 -1.02 42.61 -30.87
N SER A 5 -2.34 42.42 -31.00
CA SER A 5 -3.20 41.82 -29.96
C SER A 5 -2.90 40.33 -29.76
N PHE A 6 -2.51 39.62 -30.84
CA PHE A 6 -2.14 38.21 -30.77
C PHE A 6 -0.78 37.98 -30.08
N ARG A 7 0.19 38.90 -30.31
CA ARG A 7 1.52 38.83 -29.67
C ARG A 7 1.44 39.15 -28.17
N LEU A 8 0.59 40.07 -27.74
CA LEU A 8 0.37 40.38 -26.32
C LEU A 8 -0.33 39.25 -25.60
N ALA A 9 -1.24 38.52 -26.24
CA ALA A 9 -1.89 37.36 -25.67
C ALA A 9 -0.92 36.16 -25.48
N LEU A 10 0.00 35.94 -26.44
CA LEU A 10 1.01 34.87 -26.33
C LEU A 10 2.07 35.18 -25.28
N THR A 11 2.49 36.40 -25.11
CA THR A 11 3.45 36.81 -24.07
C THR A 11 2.81 36.74 -22.67
N GLY A 12 1.52 37.07 -22.54
CA GLY A 12 0.78 36.91 -21.27
C GLY A 12 0.61 35.42 -20.86
N LEU A 13 0.36 34.57 -21.86
CA LEU A 13 0.23 33.11 -21.60
C LEU A 13 1.58 32.48 -21.22
N ALA A 14 2.68 32.88 -21.85
CA ALA A 14 4.03 32.40 -21.53
C ALA A 14 4.50 32.87 -20.14
N ALA A 15 4.19 34.12 -19.75
CA ALA A 15 4.50 34.64 -18.42
C ALA A 15 3.66 34.01 -17.32
N GLY A 16 2.38 33.68 -17.58
CA GLY A 16 1.51 32.97 -16.65
C GLY A 16 1.95 31.52 -16.43
N LEU A 17 2.42 30.84 -17.47
CA LEU A 17 2.92 29.47 -17.39
C LEU A 17 4.26 29.38 -16.64
N SER A 18 5.12 30.39 -16.76
CA SER A 18 6.40 30.42 -16.03
C SER A 18 6.23 30.72 -14.52
N LEU A 19 5.22 31.50 -14.11
CA LEU A 19 4.92 31.71 -12.68
C LEU A 19 4.29 30.48 -12.02
N ALA A 20 3.56 29.64 -12.75
CA ALA A 20 2.99 28.40 -12.24
C ALA A 20 4.06 27.32 -11.97
N LEU A 21 5.23 27.40 -12.59
CA LEU A 21 6.35 26.48 -12.41
C LEU A 21 7.25 26.83 -11.20
N PHE A 22 7.06 28.02 -10.61
CA PHE A 22 7.80 28.47 -9.41
C PHE A 22 6.93 28.54 -8.15
N GLN A 23 5.93 27.70 -8.03
CA GLN A 23 5.36 27.47 -6.70
C GLN A 23 6.41 26.72 -5.89
N PRO A 24 6.87 27.25 -4.74
CA PRO A 24 7.66 26.45 -3.83
C PRO A 24 6.81 25.22 -3.50
N ALA A 25 7.33 24.04 -3.84
CA ALA A 25 6.76 22.79 -3.33
C ALA A 25 6.53 23.01 -1.84
N ALA A 26 5.28 22.90 -1.39
CA ALA A 26 5.00 22.91 0.03
C ALA A 26 5.96 21.90 0.64
N GLN A 27 6.88 22.37 1.48
CA GLN A 27 7.84 21.54 2.16
C GLN A 27 7.02 20.57 3.01
N ALA A 28 6.74 19.41 2.44
CA ALA A 28 6.32 18.25 3.21
C ALA A 28 7.42 18.06 4.24
N ALA A 29 7.06 18.02 5.51
CA ALA A 29 7.91 18.08 6.68
C ALA A 29 9.31 17.50 6.42
N GLU A 30 10.29 18.37 6.17
CA GLU A 30 11.69 18.02 6.07
C GLU A 30 12.11 17.42 7.41
N GLY A 31 12.51 16.17 7.42
CA GLY A 31 13.10 15.57 8.61
C GLY A 31 13.02 14.06 8.77
N GLY A 32 12.30 13.34 7.91
CA GLY A 32 12.30 11.87 7.98
C GLY A 32 13.59 11.27 7.39
N VAL A 33 14.24 10.39 8.14
CA VAL A 33 15.35 9.58 7.61
C VAL A 33 14.80 8.67 6.51
N LYS A 34 15.45 8.68 5.33
CA LYS A 34 15.07 7.83 4.21
C LYS A 34 15.10 6.36 4.63
N PRO A 35 13.99 5.62 4.48
CA PRO A 35 13.97 4.20 4.79
C PRO A 35 14.93 3.42 3.87
N PRO A 36 15.56 2.34 4.36
CA PRO A 36 16.33 1.43 3.53
C PRO A 36 15.43 0.80 2.46
N GLN A 37 15.93 0.71 1.24
CA GLN A 37 15.26 -0.01 0.18
C GLN A 37 15.48 -1.51 0.37
N LEU A 38 14.38 -2.26 0.47
CA LEU A 38 14.39 -3.70 0.61
C LEU A 38 14.04 -4.38 -0.72
N SER A 39 14.34 -5.66 -0.83
CA SER A 39 13.89 -6.50 -1.94
C SER A 39 12.59 -7.19 -1.57
N TRP A 40 11.58 -7.08 -2.44
CA TRP A 40 10.27 -7.67 -2.25
C TRP A 40 9.92 -8.61 -3.40
N SER A 41 9.33 -9.76 -3.10
CA SER A 41 8.95 -10.77 -4.10
C SER A 41 7.92 -10.24 -5.11
N PHE A 42 7.10 -9.29 -4.69
CA PHE A 42 6.06 -8.66 -5.51
C PHE A 42 6.55 -7.48 -6.34
N SER A 43 7.85 -7.12 -6.29
CA SER A 43 8.41 -6.01 -7.05
C SER A 43 8.48 -6.25 -8.54
N GLY A 44 8.55 -5.15 -9.32
CA GLY A 44 8.76 -5.16 -10.77
C GLY A 44 7.57 -5.72 -11.56
N PRO A 45 7.69 -5.80 -12.89
CA PRO A 45 6.57 -6.14 -13.77
C PRO A 45 6.08 -7.58 -13.64
N PHE A 46 6.92 -8.49 -13.15
CA PHE A 46 6.64 -9.93 -13.03
C PHE A 46 6.58 -10.40 -11.57
N GLY A 47 6.76 -9.50 -10.62
CA GLY A 47 6.75 -9.84 -9.19
C GLY A 47 5.41 -10.41 -8.74
N LYS A 48 5.49 -11.35 -7.79
CA LYS A 48 4.37 -12.05 -7.18
C LYS A 48 4.53 -12.08 -5.67
N PHE A 49 3.42 -12.13 -4.95
CA PHE A 49 3.47 -12.33 -3.51
C PHE A 49 4.00 -13.72 -3.15
N ASP A 50 4.82 -13.79 -2.12
CA ASP A 50 5.15 -15.04 -1.44
C ASP A 50 3.99 -15.41 -0.49
N ARG A 51 3.31 -16.52 -0.78
CA ARG A 51 2.14 -16.98 -0.02
C ARG A 51 2.47 -17.25 1.44
N ALA A 52 3.60 -17.89 1.69
CA ALA A 52 4.04 -18.18 3.05
C ALA A 52 4.33 -16.88 3.82
N GLN A 53 4.94 -15.90 3.16
CA GLN A 53 5.15 -14.57 3.75
C GLN A 53 3.82 -13.88 4.08
N LEU A 54 2.83 -13.92 3.17
CA LEU A 54 1.51 -13.35 3.45
C LEU A 54 0.80 -14.04 4.61
N GLN A 55 0.92 -15.36 4.74
CA GLN A 55 0.34 -16.11 5.87
C GLN A 55 1.00 -15.73 7.19
N ARG A 56 2.33 -15.60 7.23
CA ARG A 56 3.05 -15.09 8.40
C ARG A 56 2.67 -13.65 8.72
N GLY A 57 2.59 -12.78 7.71
CA GLY A 57 2.17 -11.39 7.86
C GLY A 57 0.75 -11.25 8.39
N PHE A 58 -0.17 -12.12 7.94
CA PHE A 58 -1.51 -12.21 8.51
C PHE A 58 -1.48 -12.60 10.00
N LYS A 59 -0.60 -13.54 10.39
CA LYS A 59 -0.44 -13.92 11.79
C LYS A 59 0.04 -12.75 12.63
N VAL A 60 1.05 -12.01 12.18
CA VAL A 60 1.53 -10.79 12.84
C VAL A 60 0.41 -9.76 12.97
N TYR A 61 -0.34 -9.50 11.89
CA TYR A 61 -1.49 -8.60 11.93
C TYR A 61 -2.52 -9.05 12.99
N LYS A 62 -2.95 -10.31 12.93
CA LYS A 62 -4.00 -10.84 13.80
C LYS A 62 -3.61 -10.81 15.28
N GLU A 63 -2.37 -11.18 15.61
CA GLU A 63 -1.94 -11.38 17.01
C GLU A 63 -1.46 -10.08 17.67
N VAL A 64 -0.99 -9.11 16.89
CA VAL A 64 -0.43 -7.86 17.42
C VAL A 64 -1.21 -6.64 16.96
N CYS A 65 -1.29 -6.42 15.64
CA CYS A 65 -1.75 -5.15 15.09
C CYS A 65 -3.27 -4.95 15.20
N ALA A 66 -4.04 -6.04 15.07
CA ALA A 66 -5.50 -6.00 15.02
C ALA A 66 -6.16 -5.56 16.33
N SER A 67 -5.41 -5.53 17.43
CA SER A 67 -5.89 -4.98 18.72
C SER A 67 -6.14 -3.47 18.69
N CYS A 68 -5.45 -2.76 17.78
CA CYS A 68 -5.53 -1.31 17.63
C CYS A 68 -5.89 -0.86 16.21
N HIS A 69 -5.52 -1.63 15.17
CA HIS A 69 -5.69 -1.27 13.76
C HIS A 69 -6.73 -2.12 13.06
N GLY A 70 -7.73 -1.49 12.46
CA GLY A 70 -8.71 -2.16 11.63
C GLY A 70 -8.18 -2.52 10.23
N ALA A 71 -8.93 -3.38 9.53
CA ALA A 71 -8.78 -3.68 8.10
C ALA A 71 -10.17 -3.72 7.44
N SER A 72 -10.90 -2.64 7.57
CA SER A 72 -12.34 -2.55 7.30
C SER A 72 -12.73 -2.77 5.83
N LEU A 73 -11.81 -2.66 4.88
CA LEU A 73 -12.07 -2.91 3.46
C LEU A 73 -11.80 -4.36 3.05
N VAL A 74 -11.20 -5.18 3.92
CA VAL A 74 -10.85 -6.58 3.64
C VAL A 74 -11.92 -7.50 4.24
N ALA A 75 -12.48 -8.38 3.41
CA ALA A 75 -13.38 -9.44 3.86
C ALA A 75 -12.58 -10.73 4.16
N PHE A 76 -13.07 -11.55 5.10
CA PHE A 76 -12.41 -12.82 5.42
C PHE A 76 -12.20 -13.71 4.19
N ARG A 77 -13.17 -13.75 3.26
CA ARG A 77 -13.07 -14.51 2.01
C ARG A 77 -11.86 -14.12 1.14
N ASN A 78 -11.38 -12.87 1.27
CA ASN A 78 -10.23 -12.42 0.47
C ASN A 78 -8.97 -13.22 0.81
N LEU A 79 -8.86 -13.74 2.03
CA LEU A 79 -7.73 -14.57 2.47
C LEU A 79 -7.62 -15.90 1.70
N SER A 80 -8.71 -16.38 1.07
CA SER A 80 -8.70 -17.61 0.24
C SER A 80 -8.57 -17.35 -1.26
N GLN A 81 -8.53 -16.08 -1.69
CA GLN A 81 -8.47 -15.73 -3.11
C GLN A 81 -7.08 -16.00 -3.68
N PRO A 82 -7.01 -16.40 -4.98
CA PRO A 82 -5.74 -16.51 -5.69
C PRO A 82 -4.97 -15.18 -5.68
N GLY A 83 -3.67 -15.27 -5.42
CA GLY A 83 -2.83 -14.08 -5.31
C GLY A 83 -2.72 -13.54 -3.89
N GLY A 84 -3.49 -14.05 -2.94
CA GLY A 84 -3.45 -13.71 -1.53
C GLY A 84 -2.74 -14.75 -0.67
N PRO A 85 -3.03 -14.79 0.64
CA PRO A 85 -2.52 -15.82 1.55
C PRO A 85 -2.94 -17.24 1.18
N GLU A 86 -4.01 -17.40 0.39
CA GLU A 86 -4.52 -18.66 -0.14
C GLU A 86 -4.83 -19.71 0.96
N PHE A 87 -5.37 -19.26 2.08
CA PHE A 87 -5.94 -20.17 3.08
C PHE A 87 -7.09 -20.96 2.47
N THR A 88 -7.29 -22.19 2.91
CA THR A 88 -8.43 -22.98 2.46
C THR A 88 -9.76 -22.33 2.87
N PRO A 89 -10.85 -22.52 2.11
CA PRO A 89 -12.16 -21.99 2.48
C PRO A 89 -12.62 -22.42 3.88
N GLY A 90 -12.28 -23.64 4.30
CA GLY A 90 -12.57 -24.14 5.64
C GLY A 90 -11.80 -23.39 6.74
N GLN A 91 -10.50 -23.10 6.52
CA GLN A 91 -9.71 -22.27 7.44
C GLN A 91 -10.28 -20.87 7.56
N VAL A 92 -10.67 -20.27 6.43
CA VAL A 92 -11.29 -18.92 6.42
C VAL A 92 -12.62 -18.91 7.14
N ALA A 93 -13.46 -19.92 6.95
CA ALA A 93 -14.74 -20.03 7.66
C ALA A 93 -14.53 -20.20 9.19
N ALA A 94 -13.60 -21.07 9.60
CA ALA A 94 -13.24 -21.26 11.01
C ALA A 94 -12.67 -19.97 11.63
N LEU A 95 -11.79 -19.28 10.89
CA LEU A 95 -11.24 -17.99 11.34
C LEU A 95 -12.35 -16.95 11.51
N ALA A 96 -13.23 -16.78 10.51
CA ALA A 96 -14.31 -15.79 10.57
C ALA A 96 -15.22 -16.05 11.78
N ALA A 97 -15.54 -17.29 12.05
CA ALA A 97 -16.40 -17.69 13.18
C ALA A 97 -15.79 -17.33 14.57
N THR A 98 -14.50 -17.06 14.67
CA THR A 98 -13.87 -16.59 15.92
C THR A 98 -14.18 -15.12 16.24
N TYR A 99 -14.71 -14.37 15.29
CA TYR A 99 -15.08 -12.97 15.48
C TYR A 99 -16.58 -12.82 15.73
N GLN A 100 -16.93 -11.86 16.58
CA GLN A 100 -18.32 -11.45 16.77
C GLN A 100 -18.62 -10.26 15.88
N ILE A 101 -19.65 -10.39 15.05
CA ILE A 101 -20.06 -9.36 14.10
C ILE A 101 -21.44 -8.85 14.52
N LYS A 102 -21.53 -7.54 14.67
CA LYS A 102 -22.82 -6.88 14.93
C LYS A 102 -23.67 -6.90 13.66
N ASP A 103 -24.84 -7.50 13.75
CA ASP A 103 -25.78 -7.67 12.63
C ASP A 103 -27.18 -7.21 13.06
N GLY A 104 -28.09 -7.10 12.12
CA GLY A 104 -29.49 -6.67 12.36
C GLY A 104 -29.85 -5.43 11.54
N PRO A 105 -31.00 -4.82 11.86
CA PRO A 105 -31.90 -5.19 12.97
C PRO A 105 -32.66 -6.51 12.74
N ASN A 106 -33.00 -7.21 13.83
CA ASN A 106 -33.92 -8.34 13.80
C ASN A 106 -35.38 -7.86 13.61
N ASP A 107 -36.36 -8.77 13.59
CA ASP A 107 -37.76 -8.44 13.42
C ASP A 107 -38.35 -7.52 14.52
N GLN A 108 -37.65 -7.42 15.65
CA GLN A 108 -37.98 -6.53 16.77
C GLN A 108 -37.27 -5.18 16.67
N GLY A 109 -36.41 -4.96 15.65
CA GLY A 109 -35.62 -3.74 15.48
C GLY A 109 -34.33 -3.69 16.29
N GLU A 110 -33.87 -4.80 16.87
CA GLU A 110 -32.70 -4.87 17.72
C GLU A 110 -31.47 -5.33 16.95
N MET A 111 -30.30 -4.77 17.28
CA MET A 111 -29.01 -5.24 16.82
C MET A 111 -28.55 -6.43 17.68
N PHE A 112 -27.97 -7.44 17.04
CA PHE A 112 -27.49 -8.65 17.72
C PHE A 112 -26.07 -9.01 17.27
N ASP A 113 -25.36 -9.77 18.09
CA ASP A 113 -24.05 -10.28 17.76
C ASP A 113 -24.18 -11.72 17.24
N ARG A 114 -23.44 -12.02 16.17
CA ARG A 114 -23.34 -13.37 15.61
C ARG A 114 -21.90 -13.72 15.26
N PRO A 115 -21.57 -15.03 15.17
CA PRO A 115 -20.31 -15.45 14.59
C PRO A 115 -20.11 -14.91 13.18
N GLY A 116 -18.89 -14.46 12.89
CA GLY A 116 -18.54 -13.96 11.57
C GLY A 116 -18.58 -15.04 10.49
N ARG A 117 -18.80 -14.60 9.25
CA ARG A 117 -18.87 -15.42 8.03
C ARG A 117 -17.79 -14.98 7.06
N PRO A 118 -17.39 -15.80 6.08
CA PRO A 118 -16.39 -15.42 5.08
C PRO A 118 -16.71 -14.13 4.30
N ALA A 119 -17.98 -13.78 4.15
CA ALA A 119 -18.41 -12.56 3.48
C ALA A 119 -18.25 -11.29 4.34
N ASP A 120 -18.16 -11.43 5.65
CA ASP A 120 -18.00 -10.30 6.55
C ASP A 120 -16.59 -9.69 6.41
N ARG A 121 -16.49 -8.41 6.72
CA ARG A 121 -15.21 -7.69 6.78
C ARG A 121 -14.59 -7.84 8.16
N PHE A 122 -13.27 -7.62 8.23
CA PHE A 122 -12.62 -7.55 9.53
C PHE A 122 -13.24 -6.42 10.36
N PRO A 123 -13.71 -6.71 11.58
CA PRO A 123 -14.30 -5.69 12.44
C PRO A 123 -13.23 -4.71 12.90
N SER A 124 -13.64 -3.45 13.07
CA SER A 124 -12.78 -2.46 13.72
C SER A 124 -12.63 -2.82 15.20
N PRO A 125 -11.41 -2.66 15.79
CA PRO A 125 -11.20 -2.89 17.22
C PRO A 125 -11.93 -1.87 18.09
N PHE A 126 -12.33 -0.72 17.53
CA PHE A 126 -13.08 0.32 18.21
C PHE A 126 -14.39 0.62 17.50
N PRO A 127 -15.47 0.92 18.23
CA PRO A 127 -16.78 1.20 17.63
C PRO A 127 -16.82 2.51 16.81
N ASN A 128 -15.96 3.46 17.14
CA ASN A 128 -15.82 4.74 16.44
C ASN A 128 -14.47 5.42 16.77
N GLU A 129 -14.18 6.51 16.07
CA GLU A 129 -12.93 7.27 16.22
C GLU A 129 -12.76 7.84 17.64
N GLN A 130 -13.83 8.34 18.26
CA GLN A 130 -13.79 8.92 19.59
C GLN A 130 -13.39 7.89 20.64
N ALA A 131 -13.96 6.69 20.55
CA ALA A 131 -13.59 5.56 21.42
C ALA A 131 -12.13 5.13 21.19
N ALA A 132 -11.67 5.10 19.94
CA ALA A 132 -10.27 4.81 19.60
C ALA A 132 -9.32 5.87 20.22
N ARG A 133 -9.62 7.14 20.07
CA ARG A 133 -8.81 8.24 20.66
C ARG A 133 -8.80 8.19 22.18
N ALA A 134 -9.93 7.93 22.80
CA ALA A 134 -10.02 7.80 24.26
C ALA A 134 -9.15 6.63 24.77
N ALA A 135 -9.15 5.50 24.08
CA ALA A 135 -8.35 4.32 24.44
C ALA A 135 -6.85 4.50 24.15
N GLN A 136 -6.47 5.35 23.18
CA GLN A 136 -5.10 5.49 22.69
C GLN A 136 -4.48 6.87 23.04
N GLY A 137 -4.86 7.47 24.17
CA GLY A 137 -4.28 8.71 24.65
C GLY A 137 -4.43 9.91 23.68
N GLY A 138 -5.52 9.97 22.92
CA GLY A 138 -5.82 11.00 21.92
C GLY A 138 -5.40 10.64 20.49
N ALA A 139 -4.55 9.65 20.29
CA ALA A 139 -4.16 9.17 18.95
C ALA A 139 -5.25 8.33 18.30
N TYR A 140 -5.36 8.39 16.98
CA TYR A 140 -6.24 7.52 16.20
C TYR A 140 -5.42 6.53 15.37
N PRO A 141 -5.42 5.24 15.70
CA PRO A 141 -4.74 4.22 14.91
C PRO A 141 -5.35 4.12 13.50
N PRO A 142 -4.56 4.30 12.42
CA PRO A 142 -5.10 4.22 11.07
C PRO A 142 -5.53 2.82 10.70
N ASP A 143 -6.54 2.71 9.82
CA ASP A 143 -6.95 1.45 9.20
C ASP A 143 -5.88 0.96 8.22
N PHE A 144 -5.58 -0.34 8.24
CA PHE A 144 -4.50 -0.94 7.45
C PHE A 144 -4.89 -1.26 6.01
N SER A 145 -6.18 -1.26 5.66
CA SER A 145 -6.66 -1.74 4.36
C SER A 145 -5.92 -1.18 3.15
N VAL A 146 -5.56 0.13 3.19
CA VAL A 146 -4.85 0.80 2.11
C VAL A 146 -3.59 1.54 2.58
N LEU A 147 -3.18 1.31 3.82
CA LEU A 147 -2.14 2.09 4.48
C LEU A 147 -0.79 1.97 3.77
N ALA A 148 -0.46 0.80 3.22
CA ALA A 148 0.77 0.57 2.48
C ALA A 148 0.91 1.44 1.22
N LYS A 149 -0.22 1.92 0.67
CA LYS A 149 -0.22 2.89 -0.44
C LYS A 149 -0.34 4.33 0.03
N ALA A 150 -0.91 4.58 1.21
CA ALA A 150 -1.09 5.91 1.77
C ALA A 150 0.14 6.42 2.54
N ARG A 151 1.00 5.53 3.01
CA ARG A 151 2.23 5.84 3.74
C ARG A 151 3.43 5.51 2.87
N THR A 152 3.89 6.49 2.12
CA THR A 152 5.05 6.37 1.24
C THR A 152 6.11 7.39 1.62
N TYR A 153 7.33 7.12 1.22
CA TYR A 153 8.43 8.08 1.25
C TYR A 153 8.62 8.63 -0.16
N GLU A 154 8.56 9.95 -0.31
CA GLU A 154 8.73 10.57 -1.62
C GLU A 154 10.16 10.42 -2.12
N ARG A 155 10.31 9.91 -3.35
CA ARG A 155 11.62 9.71 -3.97
C ARG A 155 12.10 10.92 -4.76
N GLY A 156 11.21 11.88 -5.02
CA GLY A 156 11.51 13.12 -5.73
C GLY A 156 11.88 12.94 -7.21
N PHE A 157 12.10 14.10 -7.87
CA PHE A 157 12.58 14.14 -9.26
C PHE A 157 14.10 13.86 -9.30
N PRO A 158 14.64 13.11 -10.28
CA PRO A 158 13.94 12.45 -11.40
C PRO A 158 13.51 10.99 -11.12
N THR A 159 13.68 10.50 -9.92
CA THR A 159 13.59 9.07 -9.58
C THR A 159 12.20 8.50 -9.88
N PHE A 160 11.12 9.25 -9.62
CA PHE A 160 9.75 8.80 -9.87
C PHE A 160 9.49 8.46 -11.35
N ILE A 161 10.23 9.08 -12.31
CA ILE A 161 10.10 8.78 -13.74
C ILE A 161 10.59 7.36 -14.01
N PHE A 162 11.71 6.97 -13.40
CA PHE A 162 12.25 5.63 -13.55
C PHE A 162 11.35 4.59 -12.87
N ASP A 163 10.66 4.96 -11.79
CA ASP A 163 9.72 4.08 -11.09
C ASP A 163 8.54 3.66 -11.98
N ILE A 164 8.13 4.51 -12.94
CA ILE A 164 7.10 4.16 -13.94
C ILE A 164 7.55 2.97 -14.79
N PHE A 165 8.82 2.93 -15.18
CA PHE A 165 9.37 1.86 -16.02
C PHE A 165 9.73 0.61 -15.22
N THR A 166 10.31 0.77 -14.05
CA THR A 166 10.70 -0.33 -13.17
C THR A 166 9.53 -0.88 -12.37
N GLN A 167 8.39 -0.18 -12.35
CA GLN A 167 7.22 -0.46 -11.51
C GLN A 167 7.60 -0.61 -10.04
N TYR A 168 8.49 0.27 -9.59
CA TYR A 168 8.89 0.32 -8.19
C TYR A 168 7.71 0.78 -7.33
N GLN A 169 7.23 -0.09 -6.45
CA GLN A 169 6.07 0.13 -5.57
C GLN A 169 6.39 -0.13 -4.09
N GLU A 170 7.65 -0.34 -3.80
CA GLU A 170 8.12 -0.80 -2.49
C GLU A 170 8.22 0.31 -1.45
N GLN A 171 8.06 1.59 -1.85
CA GLN A 171 8.19 2.73 -0.94
C GLN A 171 7.32 2.60 0.31
N GLY A 172 6.07 2.17 0.15
CA GLY A 172 5.16 1.95 1.27
C GLY A 172 5.62 0.84 2.21
N PRO A 173 5.90 -0.37 1.71
CA PRO A 173 6.39 -1.45 2.56
C PRO A 173 7.77 -1.18 3.15
N ASP A 174 8.67 -0.49 2.43
CA ASP A 174 9.96 -0.05 2.96
C ASP A 174 9.79 0.90 4.15
N TYR A 175 8.87 1.85 4.02
CA TYR A 175 8.56 2.78 5.10
C TYR A 175 7.91 2.07 6.30
N ILE A 176 6.94 1.17 6.06
CA ILE A 176 6.28 0.41 7.12
C ILE A 176 7.29 -0.46 7.86
N HIS A 177 8.15 -1.18 7.13
CA HIS A 177 9.20 -1.98 7.74
C HIS A 177 10.13 -1.10 8.59
N ALA A 178 10.64 -0.01 8.01
CA ALA A 178 11.53 0.91 8.70
C ALA A 178 10.89 1.50 9.97
N LEU A 179 9.59 1.85 9.91
CA LEU A 179 8.86 2.34 11.07
C LEU A 179 8.81 1.29 12.19
N MET A 180 8.62 0.01 11.86
CA MET A 180 8.57 -1.06 12.88
C MET A 180 9.91 -1.32 13.55
N VAL A 181 11.03 -1.21 12.81
CA VAL A 181 12.38 -1.44 13.34
C VAL A 181 13.06 -0.18 13.88
N GLY A 182 12.47 1.00 13.64
CA GLY A 182 13.07 2.30 13.89
C GLY A 182 12.85 2.88 15.30
N TYR A 183 12.35 2.09 16.25
CA TYR A 183 12.19 2.52 17.63
C TYR A 183 13.55 2.51 18.33
N GLU A 184 13.99 3.68 18.79
CA GLU A 184 15.28 3.91 19.45
C GLU A 184 15.07 4.80 20.69
N GLU A 185 16.04 4.85 21.56
CA GLU A 185 16.11 5.85 22.63
C GLU A 185 16.26 7.26 22.03
N PRO A 186 15.57 8.27 22.57
CA PRO A 186 15.67 9.61 22.04
C PRO A 186 17.10 10.15 22.18
N PRO A 187 17.63 10.85 21.16
CA PRO A 187 18.95 11.47 21.27
C PRO A 187 18.96 12.58 22.31
N ALA A 188 20.17 12.95 22.77
CA ALA A 188 20.36 14.00 23.75
C ALA A 188 19.68 15.31 23.32
N GLY A 189 18.87 15.90 24.21
CA GLY A 189 18.12 17.13 23.96
C GLY A 189 16.71 16.94 23.42
N VAL A 190 16.27 15.73 23.13
CA VAL A 190 14.88 15.43 22.78
C VAL A 190 14.12 15.01 24.04
N THR A 191 13.09 15.76 24.38
CA THR A 191 12.19 15.45 25.51
C THR A 191 10.89 14.86 24.97
N LEU A 192 10.56 13.65 25.42
CA LEU A 192 9.29 13.00 25.09
C LEU A 192 8.20 13.43 26.07
N LEU A 193 7.01 13.72 25.53
CA LEU A 193 5.81 13.88 26.35
C LEU A 193 5.22 12.52 26.73
N PRO A 194 4.42 12.44 27.82
CA PRO A 194 3.73 11.21 28.17
C PRO A 194 2.94 10.63 26.97
N GLY A 195 3.14 9.33 26.68
CA GLY A 195 2.50 8.65 25.54
C GLY A 195 3.18 8.86 24.19
N GLN A 196 4.31 9.56 24.12
CA GLN A 196 5.13 9.66 22.91
C GLN A 196 6.31 8.68 22.96
N ASN A 197 6.70 8.21 21.79
CA ASN A 197 7.87 7.36 21.59
C ASN A 197 8.75 7.97 20.50
N TYR A 198 10.06 7.76 20.59
CA TYR A 198 10.97 8.15 19.53
C TYR A 198 11.03 7.08 18.45
N ASN A 199 10.98 7.51 17.20
CA ASN A 199 11.14 6.62 16.06
C ASN A 199 11.94 7.34 14.97
N LYS A 200 13.04 6.74 14.56
CA LYS A 200 13.99 7.30 13.60
C LYS A 200 13.36 7.65 12.24
N TYR A 201 12.41 6.85 11.78
CA TYR A 201 11.81 6.98 10.44
C TYR A 201 10.48 7.72 10.42
N MET A 202 9.88 7.97 11.57
CA MET A 202 8.68 8.79 11.65
C MET A 202 9.02 10.24 11.30
N PRO A 203 8.29 10.93 10.40
CA PRO A 203 8.44 12.36 10.21
C PRO A 203 8.27 13.12 11.55
N GLY A 204 9.27 13.95 11.88
CA GLY A 204 9.34 14.61 13.20
C GLY A 204 9.79 13.70 14.35
N HIS A 205 10.10 12.44 14.09
CA HIS A 205 10.67 11.46 15.02
C HIS A 205 9.81 11.10 16.24
N LEU A 206 8.62 11.68 16.38
CA LEU A 206 7.71 11.44 17.51
C LEU A 206 6.48 10.67 17.04
N ILE A 207 6.18 9.57 17.70
CA ILE A 207 5.06 8.70 17.38
C ILE A 207 4.30 8.32 18.66
N ALA A 208 2.96 8.37 18.60
CA ALA A 208 2.11 7.95 19.72
C ALA A 208 2.03 6.42 19.86
N MET A 209 2.22 5.67 18.77
CA MET A 209 2.22 4.21 18.79
C MET A 209 3.41 3.70 19.62
N PRO A 210 3.21 2.90 20.68
CA PRO A 210 4.31 2.27 21.38
C PRO A 210 4.97 1.21 20.49
N LYS A 211 6.21 0.82 20.80
CA LYS A 211 6.93 -0.25 20.08
C LYS A 211 6.09 -1.53 20.07
N PRO A 212 5.57 -1.98 18.92
CA PRO A 212 4.58 -3.07 18.91
C PRO A 212 5.20 -4.46 18.84
N LEU A 213 6.47 -4.58 18.43
CA LEU A 213 7.13 -5.84 18.14
C LEU A 213 8.39 -6.03 18.97
N SER A 214 8.60 -7.29 19.42
CA SER A 214 9.80 -7.76 20.11
C SER A 214 10.25 -9.09 19.54
N ASP A 215 11.54 -9.41 19.62
CA ASP A 215 12.05 -10.70 19.16
C ASP A 215 11.43 -11.84 19.95
N GLY A 216 11.06 -12.92 19.27
CA GLY A 216 10.41 -14.08 19.87
C GLY A 216 8.96 -13.88 20.33
N GLN A 217 8.34 -12.75 20.01
CA GLN A 217 6.95 -12.45 20.42
C GLN A 217 5.91 -13.32 19.70
N ILE A 218 6.17 -13.69 18.46
CA ILE A 218 5.26 -14.47 17.62
C ILE A 218 5.97 -15.75 17.20
N GLU A 219 5.40 -16.90 17.59
CA GLU A 219 5.88 -18.20 17.16
C GLU A 219 5.30 -18.56 15.80
N TYR A 220 6.16 -18.81 14.81
CA TYR A 220 5.72 -19.29 13.51
C TYR A 220 5.49 -20.81 13.51
N PRO A 221 4.56 -21.32 12.68
CA PRO A 221 4.37 -22.76 12.53
C PRO A 221 5.69 -23.44 12.17
N LYS A 222 6.09 -24.44 12.95
CA LYS A 222 7.33 -25.18 12.75
C LYS A 222 7.19 -26.16 11.60
N GLY A 223 8.25 -26.26 10.80
CA GLY A 223 8.36 -27.25 9.73
C GLY A 223 8.53 -28.67 10.28
N PRO A 224 8.64 -29.67 9.39
CA PRO A 224 8.87 -31.06 9.77
C PRO A 224 10.17 -31.27 10.53
N ASP A 225 11.12 -30.36 10.42
CA ASP A 225 12.39 -30.31 11.15
C ASP A 225 12.29 -29.72 12.56
N GLY A 226 11.07 -29.33 12.99
CA GLY A 226 10.80 -28.71 14.28
C GLY A 226 11.26 -27.27 14.40
N LYS A 227 11.72 -26.64 13.31
CA LYS A 227 12.20 -25.24 13.30
C LYS A 227 11.20 -24.32 12.61
N ALA A 228 11.21 -23.07 13.03
CA ALA A 228 10.49 -22.01 12.31
C ALA A 228 11.14 -21.82 10.92
N PRO A 229 10.34 -21.58 9.86
CA PRO A 229 10.83 -21.45 8.49
C PRO A 229 11.67 -20.18 8.27
N VAL A 230 11.54 -19.20 9.15
CA VAL A 230 12.27 -17.91 9.13
C VAL A 230 12.58 -17.48 10.55
N PRO A 231 13.53 -16.57 10.78
CA PRO A 231 13.82 -16.03 12.11
C PRO A 231 12.60 -15.37 12.77
N GLU A 232 12.44 -15.57 14.07
CA GLU A 232 11.38 -14.95 14.86
C GLU A 232 11.87 -13.64 15.48
N THR A 233 12.17 -12.66 14.62
CA THR A 233 12.75 -11.37 14.98
C THR A 233 11.86 -10.20 14.53
N VAL A 234 12.04 -9.04 15.15
CA VAL A 234 11.34 -7.80 14.77
C VAL A 234 11.50 -7.49 13.29
N ASP A 235 12.72 -7.64 12.72
CA ASP A 235 12.97 -7.41 11.30
C ASP A 235 12.11 -8.31 10.41
N GLN A 236 12.04 -9.60 10.73
CA GLN A 236 11.24 -10.55 9.94
C GLN A 236 9.74 -10.31 10.11
N TYR A 237 9.27 -10.04 11.31
CA TYR A 237 7.85 -9.70 11.55
C TYR A 237 7.44 -8.44 10.80
N ALA A 238 8.30 -7.42 10.81
CA ALA A 238 8.08 -6.18 10.07
C ALA A 238 8.02 -6.40 8.55
N ARG A 239 8.89 -7.27 8.00
CA ARG A 239 8.84 -7.69 6.58
C ARG A 239 7.54 -8.41 6.25
N ASP A 240 7.16 -9.36 7.07
CA ASP A 240 6.00 -10.20 6.80
C ASP A 240 4.70 -9.38 6.89
N VAL A 241 4.54 -8.52 7.90
CA VAL A 241 3.35 -7.67 8.02
C VAL A 241 3.31 -6.58 6.94
N ALA A 242 4.46 -5.99 6.56
CA ALA A 242 4.51 -5.01 5.48
C ALA A 242 4.05 -5.63 4.14
N ALA A 243 4.50 -6.84 3.81
CA ALA A 243 4.04 -7.57 2.63
C ALA A 243 2.53 -7.86 2.67
N PHE A 244 2.01 -8.27 3.84
CA PHE A 244 0.58 -8.48 4.03
C PHE A 244 -0.23 -7.18 3.87
N MET A 245 0.27 -6.05 4.38
CA MET A 245 -0.38 -4.75 4.20
C MET A 245 -0.39 -4.29 2.73
N VAL A 246 0.67 -4.59 1.95
CA VAL A 246 0.66 -4.35 0.50
C VAL A 246 -0.39 -5.19 -0.19
N TRP A 247 -0.52 -6.47 0.18
CA TRP A 247 -1.56 -7.33 -0.37
C TRP A 247 -2.96 -6.82 -0.01
N MET A 248 -3.22 -6.39 1.21
CA MET A 248 -4.51 -5.77 1.58
C MET A 248 -4.84 -4.57 0.70
N ALA A 249 -3.84 -3.72 0.42
CA ALA A 249 -4.02 -2.51 -0.39
C ALA A 249 -4.12 -2.82 -1.90
N GLU A 250 -3.63 -3.96 -2.35
CA GLU A 250 -3.66 -4.37 -3.76
C GLU A 250 -3.81 -5.90 -3.93
N PRO A 251 -4.96 -6.47 -3.56
CA PRO A 251 -5.17 -7.92 -3.60
C PRO A 251 -5.12 -8.50 -5.02
N HIS A 252 -5.31 -7.68 -6.04
CA HIS A 252 -5.28 -8.07 -7.46
C HIS A 252 -3.98 -7.69 -8.18
N LEU A 253 -2.89 -7.39 -7.48
CA LEU A 253 -1.61 -6.97 -8.05
C LEU A 253 -1.11 -7.94 -9.15
N GLU A 254 -1.12 -9.23 -8.89
CA GLU A 254 -0.64 -10.24 -9.85
C GLU A 254 -1.53 -10.32 -11.10
N ALA A 255 -2.85 -10.28 -10.90
CA ALA A 255 -3.81 -10.27 -12.01
C ALA A 255 -3.66 -9.00 -12.86
N ARG A 256 -3.49 -7.84 -12.22
CA ARG A 256 -3.25 -6.55 -12.89
C ARG A 256 -1.96 -6.59 -13.72
N LYS A 257 -0.86 -7.09 -13.17
CA LYS A 257 0.42 -7.20 -13.88
C LYS A 257 0.31 -8.11 -15.09
N ARG A 258 -0.30 -9.30 -14.93
CA ARG A 258 -0.53 -10.24 -16.03
C ARG A 258 -1.39 -9.65 -17.13
N MET A 259 -2.51 -9.03 -16.78
CA MET A 259 -3.41 -8.37 -17.74
C MET A 259 -2.71 -7.20 -18.43
N GLY A 260 -1.97 -6.37 -17.68
CA GLY A 260 -1.20 -5.25 -18.22
C GLY A 260 -0.20 -5.70 -19.28
N LEU A 261 0.55 -6.78 -19.03
CA LEU A 261 1.46 -7.34 -20.01
C LEU A 261 0.72 -7.81 -21.29
N GLN A 262 -0.40 -8.51 -21.15
CA GLN A 262 -1.21 -8.97 -22.28
C GLN A 262 -1.72 -7.78 -23.11
N VAL A 263 -2.20 -6.73 -22.47
CA VAL A 263 -2.67 -5.49 -23.12
C VAL A 263 -1.51 -4.79 -23.85
N MET A 264 -0.34 -4.68 -23.23
CA MET A 264 0.84 -4.07 -23.87
C MET A 264 1.29 -4.83 -25.11
N VAL A 265 1.36 -6.16 -25.05
CA VAL A 265 1.69 -7.01 -26.21
C VAL A 265 0.67 -6.81 -27.34
N PHE A 266 -0.63 -6.85 -27.01
CA PHE A 266 -1.69 -6.58 -27.96
C PHE A 266 -1.55 -5.21 -28.63
N LEU A 267 -1.33 -4.15 -27.84
CA LEU A 267 -1.19 -2.79 -28.37
C LEU A 267 0.02 -2.63 -29.28
N VAL A 268 1.16 -3.25 -28.97
CA VAL A 268 2.35 -3.22 -29.82
C VAL A 268 2.06 -3.88 -31.17
N ILE A 269 1.46 -5.09 -31.18
CA ILE A 269 1.08 -5.79 -32.40
C ILE A 269 0.07 -4.94 -33.20
N PHE A 270 -0.96 -4.43 -32.56
CA PHE A 270 -2.00 -3.61 -33.18
C PHE A 270 -1.43 -2.32 -33.80
N ALA A 271 -0.56 -1.63 -33.07
CA ALA A 271 0.13 -0.44 -33.61
C ALA A 271 0.99 -0.76 -34.84
N GLY A 272 1.69 -1.89 -34.84
CA GLY A 272 2.43 -2.39 -35.99
C GLY A 272 1.55 -2.67 -37.21
N LEU A 273 0.40 -3.30 -37.00
CA LEU A 273 -0.58 -3.56 -38.07
C LEU A 273 -1.17 -2.27 -38.62
N LEU A 274 -1.53 -1.32 -37.76
CA LEU A 274 -2.03 0.00 -38.18
C LEU A 274 -0.97 0.78 -38.97
N TYR A 275 0.29 0.78 -38.50
CA TYR A 275 1.39 1.38 -39.20
C TYR A 275 1.60 0.78 -40.59
N TYR A 276 1.58 -0.56 -40.71
CA TYR A 276 1.69 -1.26 -42.00
C TYR A 276 0.51 -0.92 -42.90
N THR A 277 -0.71 -0.94 -42.40
CA THR A 277 -1.92 -0.58 -43.17
C THR A 277 -1.83 0.85 -43.68
N LYS A 278 -1.48 1.81 -42.80
CA LYS A 278 -1.21 3.19 -43.20
C LYS A 278 -0.20 3.26 -44.35
N LYS A 279 0.95 2.63 -44.18
CA LYS A 279 2.02 2.65 -45.20
C LYS A 279 1.53 2.06 -46.54
N LYS A 280 0.72 0.99 -46.52
CA LYS A 280 0.19 0.34 -47.69
C LYS A 280 -0.86 1.19 -48.42
N VAL A 281 -1.77 1.83 -47.68
CA VAL A 281 -2.82 2.70 -48.21
C VAL A 281 -2.17 3.93 -48.88
N TRP A 282 -1.23 4.55 -48.20
CA TRP A 282 -0.58 5.77 -48.70
C TRP A 282 0.47 5.52 -49.81
N SER A 283 1.00 4.31 -49.95
CA SER A 283 1.90 3.94 -51.04
C SER A 283 1.20 3.84 -52.39
N ARG A 284 -0.14 3.79 -52.42
CA ARG A 284 -0.93 3.74 -53.67
C ARG A 284 -1.40 5.09 -54.16
N MET A 285 -1.02 6.20 -53.54
CA MET A 285 -1.26 7.54 -54.02
C MET A 285 -0.25 7.80 -55.15
N PRO A 286 -0.71 7.94 -56.41
CA PRO A 286 0.18 8.42 -57.50
C PRO A 286 0.49 9.88 -57.23
N ASP A 287 1.77 10.20 -57.28
CA ASP A 287 2.29 11.56 -57.44
C ASP A 287 1.90 12.55 -56.34
N GLY A 288 2.59 12.55 -55.22
CA GLY A 288 2.88 13.72 -54.40
C GLY A 288 1.75 14.70 -54.04
N SER A 289 0.52 14.40 -54.36
CA SER A 289 -0.65 15.26 -54.04
C SER A 289 -1.04 15.05 -52.58
N PRO A 290 -1.15 16.10 -51.76
CA PRO A 290 -1.67 16.02 -50.42
C PRO A 290 -3.12 15.48 -50.47
N ALA A 291 -3.40 14.47 -49.66
CA ALA A 291 -4.77 14.01 -49.43
C ALA A 291 -5.57 15.19 -48.84
N HIS A 292 -6.63 15.57 -49.51
CA HIS A 292 -7.61 16.54 -49.00
C HIS A 292 -8.46 15.91 -47.90
#